data_d6a6696651814f52217fb5798a422325
#
_entry.id   d6a6696651814f52217fb5798a422325
#
_cell.length_a   1.000
_cell.length_b   1.000
_cell.length_c   1.000
_cell.angle_alpha   90.00
_cell.angle_beta   90.00
_cell.angle_gamma   90.00
#
_symmetry.space_group_name_H-M   'P 1'
#
loop_
_entity.id
_entity.type
_entity.pdbx_description
1 polymer ?
#
loop_
_entity_poly.entity_id
_entity_poly.type
_entity_poly.pdbx_seq_one_letter_code
_entity_poly.pdbx_strand_id
1 'polypeptide(L)'
;LEPKDWGQADSETDSKAPEPFKRVTRLSQHIAFLKDFFRTYKNFTDAQLDTIEILLMKLYARFGITDTTDYRQKKPTDFPVMSDFYDLCEEEFMTYDKKRKYLYTEEILQEVCLGIHSMCVGSESKYFNGHTNITDDSFLCFGVKGLLDTNRRLKDAMLFNILSYMSNKLLGEGNTVASIDELYLFLSNLTAIEYIRNAMKRVRKKDSAVILASQNIDDFLIPSVKEYTKPLFSIPTHHFLFFPGNINPKDFQDALMVEPNEYGLIKFAERGTCLYRCGNERYLLLVQAPDYKAEIFGSAGGR
;
A
#
# COMPACT_ATOMS: atom_id res chain seq x y z
N LEU A 1 14.79 -3.22 5.29
CA LEU A 1 14.25 -2.62 6.53
C LEU A 1 14.61 -1.11 6.68
N GLU A 2 14.78 -0.41 5.58
CA GLU A 2 15.03 1.04 5.59
C GLU A 2 13.77 1.79 6.02
N PRO A 3 13.81 2.62 7.09
CA PRO A 3 12.67 3.41 7.53
C PRO A 3 12.26 4.45 6.51
N LYS A 4 11.03 4.36 6.02
CA LYS A 4 10.44 5.30 5.06
C LYS A 4 10.01 6.60 5.77
N ASP A 5 10.03 7.70 5.05
CA ASP A 5 9.48 8.96 5.53
C ASP A 5 7.97 9.00 5.23
N TRP A 6 7.14 8.90 6.24
CA TRP A 6 5.69 8.90 6.10
C TRP A 6 5.09 10.32 6.10
N GLY A 7 5.94 11.34 5.99
CA GLY A 7 5.56 12.72 6.20
C GLY A 7 5.24 12.99 7.67
N GLN A 8 5.76 14.05 8.22
CA GLN A 8 5.37 14.47 9.57
C GLN A 8 3.88 14.82 9.54
N ALA A 9 3.11 14.34 10.51
CA ALA A 9 1.79 14.85 10.78
C ALA A 9 1.87 16.37 10.85
N ASP A 10 0.95 17.06 10.18
CA ASP A 10 0.95 18.51 9.97
C ASP A 10 1.53 19.30 11.15
N SER A 11 2.74 19.81 10.96
CA SER A 11 3.50 20.53 12.00
C SER A 11 2.84 21.85 12.46
N GLU A 12 1.82 22.32 11.75
CA GLU A 12 1.13 23.56 12.06
C GLU A 12 0.06 23.44 13.15
N THR A 13 -0.53 22.27 13.35
CA THR A 13 -1.53 22.06 14.42
C THR A 13 -0.91 21.62 15.74
N ASP A 14 0.33 21.15 15.73
CA ASP A 14 1.00 20.55 16.89
C ASP A 14 1.88 21.53 17.70
N SER A 15 1.99 22.78 17.28
CA SER A 15 2.84 23.77 17.98
C SER A 15 2.39 24.07 19.42
N LYS A 16 1.15 23.72 19.79
CA LYS A 16 0.58 23.92 21.13
C LYS A 16 0.49 22.66 21.99
N ALA A 17 0.80 21.48 21.44
CA ALA A 17 0.77 20.25 22.22
C ALA A 17 2.00 20.13 23.14
N PRO A 18 1.86 19.55 24.35
CA PRO A 18 3.00 19.29 25.23
C PRO A 18 4.05 18.41 24.54
N GLU A 19 5.33 18.66 24.78
CA GLU A 19 6.48 17.97 24.16
C GLU A 19 6.36 16.43 24.05
N PRO A 20 5.86 15.70 25.06
CA PRO A 20 5.74 14.25 24.99
C PRO A 20 4.79 13.73 23.90
N PHE A 21 3.87 14.57 23.41
CA PHE A 21 2.88 14.20 22.40
C PHE A 21 3.25 14.66 20.99
N LYS A 22 4.41 15.30 20.83
CA LYS A 22 4.74 16.03 19.62
C LYS A 22 5.32 15.21 18.48
N ARG A 23 5.72 13.94 18.65
CA ARG A 23 6.37 13.24 17.54
C ARG A 23 6.18 11.72 17.57
N VAL A 24 5.40 11.22 16.65
CA VAL A 24 5.60 9.86 16.15
C VAL A 24 6.89 9.88 15.34
N THR A 25 7.90 9.13 15.75
CA THR A 25 9.21 9.14 15.07
C THR A 25 9.17 8.37 13.76
N ARG A 26 10.11 8.65 12.84
CA ARG A 26 10.22 7.90 11.59
C ARG A 26 10.39 6.40 11.85
N LEU A 27 11.19 6.03 12.86
CA LEU A 27 11.40 4.63 13.23
C LEU A 27 10.12 3.98 13.75
N SER A 28 9.39 4.64 14.66
CA SER A 28 8.15 4.08 15.21
C SER A 28 7.05 3.91 14.15
N GLN A 29 6.93 4.83 13.22
CA GLN A 29 6.02 4.70 12.07
C GLN A 29 6.42 3.52 11.17
N HIS A 30 7.72 3.35 10.94
CA HIS A 30 8.20 2.24 10.13
C HIS A 30 8.00 0.89 10.80
N ILE A 31 8.18 0.78 12.12
CA ILE A 31 7.88 -0.44 12.87
C ILE A 31 6.38 -0.76 12.81
N ALA A 32 5.51 0.23 12.95
CA ALA A 32 4.07 0.02 12.78
C ALA A 32 3.74 -0.52 11.37
N PHE A 33 4.35 0.06 10.33
CA PHE A 33 4.24 -0.47 8.97
C PHE A 33 4.75 -1.90 8.85
N LEU A 34 5.90 -2.24 9.44
CA LEU A 34 6.43 -3.60 9.39
C LEU A 34 5.52 -4.60 10.10
N LYS A 35 4.87 -4.23 11.20
CA LYS A 35 3.85 -5.09 11.86
C LYS A 35 2.69 -5.38 10.90
N ASP A 36 2.17 -4.39 10.20
CA ASP A 36 1.11 -4.58 9.19
C ASP A 36 1.60 -5.43 8.02
N PHE A 37 2.84 -5.22 7.58
CA PHE A 37 3.47 -6.00 6.53
C PHE A 37 3.61 -7.48 6.90
N PHE A 38 4.12 -7.79 8.10
CA PHE A 38 4.22 -9.18 8.58
C PHE A 38 2.85 -9.81 8.76
N ARG A 39 1.87 -9.07 9.27
CA ARG A 39 0.46 -9.53 9.36
C ARG A 39 -0.09 -9.89 7.97
N THR A 40 0.16 -9.06 6.98
CA THR A 40 -0.25 -9.31 5.59
C THR A 40 0.44 -10.54 5.01
N TYR A 41 1.73 -10.71 5.27
CA TYR A 41 2.50 -11.83 4.74
C TYR A 41 2.08 -13.18 5.32
N LYS A 42 1.87 -13.30 6.64
CA LYS A 42 1.64 -14.62 7.27
C LYS A 42 0.56 -14.66 8.37
N ASN A 43 -0.27 -13.65 8.51
CA ASN A 43 -1.30 -13.59 9.55
C ASN A 43 -0.77 -13.86 10.96
N PHE A 44 0.40 -13.32 11.31
CA PHE A 44 0.95 -13.42 12.65
C PHE A 44 -0.05 -12.92 13.70
N THR A 45 -0.09 -13.59 14.84
CA THR A 45 -0.86 -13.17 16.02
C THR A 45 -0.29 -11.88 16.62
N ASP A 46 -1.07 -11.20 17.44
CA ASP A 46 -0.60 -9.97 18.10
C ASP A 46 0.64 -10.26 18.99
N ALA A 47 0.67 -11.39 19.70
CA ALA A 47 1.84 -11.79 20.50
C ALA A 47 3.11 -12.01 19.65
N GLN A 48 2.96 -12.60 18.48
CA GLN A 48 4.06 -12.77 17.52
C GLN A 48 4.52 -11.43 16.96
N LEU A 49 3.59 -10.52 16.62
CA LEU A 49 3.90 -9.18 16.12
C LEU A 49 4.57 -8.30 17.17
N ASP A 50 4.17 -8.40 18.43
CA ASP A 50 4.83 -7.67 19.52
C ASP A 50 6.24 -8.24 19.77
N THR A 51 6.44 -9.55 19.61
CA THR A 51 7.76 -10.17 19.64
C THR A 51 8.63 -9.67 18.49
N ILE A 52 8.08 -9.62 17.27
CA ILE A 52 8.75 -9.05 16.08
C ILE A 52 9.15 -7.58 16.35
N GLU A 53 8.28 -6.78 16.93
CA GLU A 53 8.58 -5.38 17.28
C GLU A 53 9.79 -5.28 18.21
N ILE A 54 9.80 -6.08 19.30
CA ILE A 54 10.93 -6.12 20.25
C ILE A 54 12.24 -6.48 19.55
N LEU A 55 12.21 -7.47 18.67
CA LEU A 55 13.38 -7.91 17.92
C LEU A 55 13.84 -6.87 16.89
N LEU A 56 12.91 -6.23 16.18
CA LEU A 56 13.23 -5.15 15.24
C LEU A 56 13.87 -3.96 15.97
N MET A 57 13.36 -3.56 17.13
CA MET A 57 13.98 -2.51 17.94
C MET A 57 15.41 -2.85 18.33
N LYS A 58 15.68 -4.12 18.72
CA LYS A 58 17.04 -4.59 19.01
C LYS A 58 17.92 -4.56 17.76
N LEU A 59 17.39 -4.97 16.61
CA LEU A 59 18.12 -4.96 15.35
C LEU A 59 18.53 -3.54 14.96
N TYR A 60 17.58 -2.61 14.97
CA TYR A 60 17.87 -1.20 14.65
C TYR A 60 18.90 -0.61 15.59
N ALA A 61 18.82 -0.91 16.88
CA ALA A 61 19.81 -0.46 17.87
C ALA A 61 21.22 -1.00 17.56
N ARG A 62 21.36 -2.27 17.09
CA ARG A 62 22.65 -2.83 16.65
C ARG A 62 23.25 -2.08 15.46
N PHE A 63 22.40 -1.54 14.58
CA PHE A 63 22.80 -0.74 13.41
C PHE A 63 22.95 0.77 13.75
N GLY A 64 22.84 1.14 15.03
CA GLY A 64 22.94 2.53 15.49
C GLY A 64 21.78 3.41 15.01
N ILE A 65 20.61 2.80 14.77
CA ILE A 65 19.39 3.48 14.34
C ILE A 65 18.47 3.61 15.54
N THR A 66 18.09 4.84 15.85
CA THR A 66 17.24 5.22 16.99
C THR A 66 16.21 6.25 16.56
N ASP A 67 15.33 6.63 17.45
CA ASP A 67 14.33 7.69 17.22
C ASP A 67 14.94 9.06 16.88
N THR A 68 16.20 9.28 17.23
CA THR A 68 16.93 10.53 16.96
C THR A 68 17.86 10.44 15.75
N THR A 69 17.86 9.35 15.01
CA THR A 69 18.74 9.15 13.85
C THR A 69 18.46 10.19 12.75
N ASP A 70 19.53 10.84 12.27
CA ASP A 70 19.46 11.68 11.07
C ASP A 70 19.58 10.81 9.80
N TYR A 71 18.46 10.59 9.13
CA TYR A 71 18.37 9.74 7.94
C TYR A 71 18.96 10.38 6.66
N ARG A 72 19.20 11.72 6.66
CA ARG A 72 19.72 12.43 5.46
C ARG A 72 21.13 12.00 5.09
N GLN A 73 21.89 11.48 6.05
CA GLN A 73 23.27 11.03 5.86
C GLN A 73 23.38 9.50 5.66
N LYS A 74 22.28 8.79 5.75
CA LYS A 74 22.23 7.33 5.63
C LYS A 74 22.03 6.89 4.19
N LYS A 75 22.74 5.84 3.80
CA LYS A 75 22.56 5.14 2.52
C LYS A 75 21.70 3.87 2.74
N PRO A 76 21.06 3.33 1.70
CA PRO A 76 20.33 2.06 1.82
C PRO A 76 21.15 0.93 2.46
N THR A 77 22.47 0.90 2.20
CA THR A 77 23.41 -0.10 2.76
C THR A 77 23.68 0.06 4.26
N ASP A 78 23.28 1.16 4.89
CA ASP A 78 23.45 1.39 6.32
C ASP A 78 22.31 0.81 7.14
N PHE A 79 21.28 0.27 6.48
CA PHE A 79 20.12 -0.33 7.12
C PHE A 79 20.20 -1.86 7.09
N PRO A 80 19.64 -2.54 8.11
CA PRO A 80 19.56 -3.99 8.09
C PRO A 80 18.68 -4.50 6.95
N VAL A 81 18.97 -5.70 6.48
CA VAL A 81 18.14 -6.45 5.54
C VAL A 81 17.40 -7.59 6.24
N MET A 82 16.57 -8.33 5.53
CA MET A 82 15.75 -9.39 6.14
C MET A 82 16.58 -10.56 6.69
N SER A 83 17.75 -10.87 6.10
CA SER A 83 18.65 -11.87 6.65
C SER A 83 19.25 -11.45 8.01
N ASP A 84 19.61 -10.17 8.18
CA ASP A 84 20.09 -9.68 9.48
C ASP A 84 19.02 -9.82 10.56
N PHE A 85 17.75 -9.64 10.19
CA PHE A 85 16.63 -9.85 11.10
C PHE A 85 16.46 -11.32 11.47
N TYR A 86 16.60 -12.23 10.49
CA TYR A 86 16.53 -13.66 10.73
C TYR A 86 17.68 -14.13 11.63
N ASP A 87 18.90 -13.70 11.36
CA ASP A 87 20.09 -14.03 12.14
C ASP A 87 19.94 -13.59 13.61
N LEU A 88 19.35 -12.40 13.85
CA LEU A 88 19.02 -11.95 15.20
C LEU A 88 17.98 -12.85 15.86
N CYS A 89 16.92 -13.23 15.15
CA CYS A 89 15.88 -14.12 15.70
C CYS A 89 16.45 -15.48 16.07
N GLU A 90 17.32 -16.03 15.22
CA GLU A 90 18.00 -17.30 15.46
C GLU A 90 18.97 -17.23 16.66
N GLU A 91 19.76 -16.17 16.77
CA GLU A 91 20.62 -15.89 17.93
C GLU A 91 19.80 -15.81 19.22
N GLU A 92 18.68 -15.07 19.19
CA GLU A 92 17.79 -14.93 20.34
C GLU A 92 17.13 -16.28 20.74
N PHE A 93 16.83 -17.14 19.78
CA PHE A 93 16.31 -18.47 20.03
C PHE A 93 17.37 -19.39 20.63
N MET A 94 18.57 -19.44 20.06
CA MET A 94 19.67 -20.29 20.54
C MET A 94 20.16 -19.88 21.93
N THR A 95 20.02 -18.62 22.28
CA THR A 95 20.43 -18.08 23.59
C THR A 95 19.25 -17.82 24.52
N TYR A 96 18.09 -18.46 24.28
CA TYR A 96 16.89 -18.22 25.06
C TYR A 96 17.09 -18.63 26.53
N ASP A 97 16.80 -17.71 27.44
CA ASP A 97 16.80 -17.92 28.88
C ASP A 97 15.51 -17.35 29.49
N LYS A 98 14.62 -18.22 29.91
CA LYS A 98 13.32 -17.87 30.49
C LYS A 98 13.39 -16.88 31.66
N LYS A 99 14.47 -16.88 32.42
CA LYS A 99 14.66 -15.96 33.56
C LYS A 99 14.99 -14.54 33.12
N ARG A 100 15.61 -14.38 31.94
CA ARG A 100 16.05 -13.10 31.38
C ARG A 100 15.10 -12.54 30.32
N LYS A 101 14.41 -13.45 29.59
CA LYS A 101 13.55 -13.09 28.46
C LYS A 101 12.08 -13.40 28.81
N TYR A 102 11.48 -12.55 29.64
CA TYR A 102 10.12 -12.76 30.16
C TYR A 102 9.02 -12.13 29.28
N LEU A 103 9.39 -11.32 28.29
CA LEU A 103 8.41 -10.63 27.43
C LEU A 103 7.81 -11.53 26.35
N TYR A 104 8.50 -12.59 25.98
CA TYR A 104 8.03 -13.58 25.01
C TYR A 104 8.52 -14.98 25.40
N THR A 105 7.80 -16.02 24.95
CA THR A 105 8.19 -17.40 25.22
C THR A 105 9.09 -17.95 24.12
N GLU A 106 9.76 -19.08 24.42
CA GLU A 106 10.59 -19.80 23.45
C GLU A 106 9.75 -20.28 22.26
N GLU A 107 8.52 -20.76 22.53
CA GLU A 107 7.58 -21.23 21.51
C GLU A 107 7.17 -20.10 20.55
N ILE A 108 6.82 -18.92 21.07
CA ILE A 108 6.47 -17.75 20.23
C ILE A 108 7.67 -17.36 19.37
N LEU A 109 8.87 -17.37 19.93
CA LEU A 109 10.08 -17.03 19.20
C LEU A 109 10.36 -18.05 18.08
N GLN A 110 10.19 -19.33 18.34
CA GLN A 110 10.31 -20.40 17.35
C GLN A 110 9.30 -20.23 16.21
N GLU A 111 8.04 -19.91 16.54
CA GLU A 111 6.99 -19.63 15.55
C GLU A 111 7.32 -18.42 14.67
N VAL A 112 7.89 -17.36 15.27
CA VAL A 112 8.37 -16.18 14.53
C VAL A 112 9.49 -16.57 13.59
N CYS A 113 10.55 -17.25 14.07
CA CYS A 113 11.67 -17.70 13.23
C CYS A 113 11.18 -18.54 12.05
N LEU A 114 10.34 -19.54 12.31
CA LEU A 114 9.74 -20.38 11.26
C LEU A 114 8.88 -19.55 10.30
N GLY A 115 8.14 -18.60 10.84
CA GLY A 115 7.24 -17.74 10.07
C GLY A 115 7.96 -16.86 9.06
N ILE A 116 9.11 -16.29 9.40
CA ILE A 116 9.88 -15.39 8.56
C ILE A 116 10.95 -16.09 7.71
N HIS A 117 11.26 -17.36 7.96
CA HIS A 117 12.33 -18.09 7.29
C HIS A 117 12.28 -17.97 5.76
N SER A 118 11.11 -18.26 5.14
CA SER A 118 11.00 -18.23 3.68
C SER A 118 11.30 -16.87 3.08
N MET A 119 10.86 -15.80 3.75
CA MET A 119 11.05 -14.40 3.36
C MET A 119 12.50 -13.95 3.51
N CYS A 120 13.16 -14.35 4.59
CA CYS A 120 14.46 -13.81 4.96
C CYS A 120 15.62 -14.58 4.28
N VAL A 121 15.59 -15.91 4.34
CA VAL A 121 16.69 -16.78 3.88
C VAL A 121 16.24 -17.96 3.02
N GLY A 122 14.94 -18.19 2.89
CA GLY A 122 14.35 -19.29 2.12
C GLY A 122 14.04 -18.93 0.67
N SER A 123 13.07 -19.63 0.08
CA SER A 123 12.74 -19.54 -1.36
C SER A 123 12.21 -18.19 -1.81
N GLU A 124 11.64 -17.38 -0.90
CA GLU A 124 11.07 -16.06 -1.19
C GLU A 124 12.04 -14.91 -0.88
N SER A 125 13.24 -15.22 -0.36
CA SER A 125 14.24 -14.20 0.02
C SER A 125 14.61 -13.26 -1.13
N LYS A 126 14.64 -13.75 -2.37
CA LYS A 126 14.89 -12.96 -3.58
C LYS A 126 13.94 -11.76 -3.78
N TYR A 127 12.76 -11.79 -3.15
CA TYR A 127 11.77 -10.70 -3.23
C TYR A 127 11.90 -9.69 -2.09
N PHE A 128 12.45 -10.11 -0.95
CA PHE A 128 12.42 -9.29 0.27
C PHE A 128 13.78 -9.01 0.87
N ASN A 129 14.77 -9.87 0.64
CA ASN A 129 16.09 -9.73 1.22
C ASN A 129 17.04 -8.95 0.31
N GLY A 130 17.29 -7.72 0.67
CA GLY A 130 18.18 -6.80 -0.05
C GLY A 130 17.99 -5.36 0.38
N HIS A 131 18.94 -4.53 0.01
CA HIS A 131 18.83 -3.09 0.19
C HIS A 131 17.89 -2.48 -0.84
N THR A 132 17.31 -1.32 -0.51
CA THR A 132 16.46 -0.57 -1.42
C THR A 132 17.22 -0.24 -2.70
N ASN A 133 16.68 -0.63 -3.84
CA ASN A 133 17.27 -0.45 -5.19
C ASN A 133 16.38 0.37 -6.12
N ILE A 134 15.34 1.01 -5.58
CA ILE A 134 14.46 1.89 -6.35
C ILE A 134 15.18 3.21 -6.55
N THR A 135 15.30 3.65 -7.81
CA THR A 135 15.84 4.96 -8.17
C THR A 135 14.81 6.06 -7.87
N ASP A 136 15.31 7.25 -7.54
CA ASP A 136 14.44 8.42 -7.30
C ASP A 136 14.16 9.13 -8.63
N ASP A 137 13.42 8.44 -9.50
CA ASP A 137 13.03 8.95 -10.81
C ASP A 137 11.71 9.71 -10.75
N SER A 138 11.56 10.71 -11.63
CA SER A 138 10.33 11.50 -11.77
C SER A 138 9.15 10.67 -12.31
N PHE A 139 9.41 9.55 -12.93
CA PHE A 139 8.43 8.58 -13.42
C PHE A 139 8.84 7.16 -13.08
N LEU A 140 8.02 6.48 -12.30
CA LEU A 140 8.26 5.10 -11.88
C LEU A 140 7.03 4.24 -12.15
N CYS A 141 7.23 3.08 -12.77
CA CYS A 141 6.17 2.11 -13.05
C CYS A 141 6.50 0.76 -12.40
N PHE A 142 5.62 0.26 -11.55
CA PHE A 142 5.71 -1.07 -10.97
C PHE A 142 4.95 -2.08 -11.82
N GLY A 143 5.67 -2.95 -12.52
CA GLY A 143 5.08 -4.07 -13.26
C GLY A 143 4.70 -5.22 -12.34
N VAL A 144 3.39 -5.36 -12.03
CA VAL A 144 2.90 -6.37 -11.08
C VAL A 144 2.47 -7.68 -11.73
N LYS A 145 2.54 -7.81 -13.06
CA LYS A 145 2.10 -9.01 -13.80
C LYS A 145 2.75 -10.30 -13.27
N GLY A 146 4.05 -10.28 -13.01
CA GLY A 146 4.76 -11.44 -12.49
C GLY A 146 4.37 -11.85 -11.05
N LEU A 147 3.68 -10.97 -10.31
CA LEU A 147 3.17 -11.29 -8.97
C LEU A 147 1.87 -12.09 -9.03
N LEU A 148 1.12 -12.02 -10.14
CA LEU A 148 -0.17 -12.71 -10.27
C LEU A 148 -0.02 -14.22 -10.28
N ASP A 149 1.13 -14.72 -10.75
CA ASP A 149 1.46 -16.14 -10.82
C ASP A 149 2.09 -16.69 -9.52
N THR A 150 2.28 -15.83 -8.51
CA THR A 150 2.84 -16.23 -7.22
C THR A 150 1.75 -16.65 -6.24
N ASN A 151 2.16 -17.23 -5.10
CA ASN A 151 1.20 -17.53 -4.04
C ASN A 151 0.57 -16.22 -3.49
N ARG A 152 -0.68 -16.33 -3.01
CA ARG A 152 -1.46 -15.19 -2.55
C ARG A 152 -0.73 -14.33 -1.51
N ARG A 153 -0.06 -14.95 -0.54
CA ARG A 153 0.60 -14.25 0.57
C ARG A 153 1.77 -13.40 0.08
N LEU A 154 2.60 -13.96 -0.80
CA LEU A 154 3.70 -13.25 -1.42
C LEU A 154 3.18 -12.06 -2.25
N LYS A 155 2.17 -12.31 -3.08
CA LYS A 155 1.53 -11.25 -3.88
C LYS A 155 1.02 -10.11 -2.98
N ASP A 156 0.22 -10.44 -1.96
CA ASP A 156 -0.40 -9.45 -1.08
C ASP A 156 0.66 -8.63 -0.32
N ALA A 157 1.74 -9.28 0.16
CA ALA A 157 2.84 -8.59 0.83
C ALA A 157 3.63 -7.66 -0.11
N MET A 158 3.91 -8.09 -1.35
CA MET A 158 4.59 -7.26 -2.34
C MET A 158 3.74 -6.07 -2.76
N LEU A 159 2.44 -6.28 -3.02
CA LEU A 159 1.51 -5.20 -3.33
C LEU A 159 1.41 -4.20 -2.17
N PHE A 160 1.39 -4.69 -0.93
CA PHE A 160 1.37 -3.83 0.25
C PHE A 160 2.67 -3.00 0.38
N ASN A 161 3.82 -3.60 0.06
CA ASN A 161 5.09 -2.86 0.04
C ASN A 161 5.10 -1.75 -1.02
N ILE A 162 4.57 -2.01 -2.23
CA ILE A 162 4.40 -1.01 -3.29
C ILE A 162 3.48 0.13 -2.82
N LEU A 163 2.33 -0.20 -2.20
CA LEU A 163 1.42 0.81 -1.65
C LEU A 163 2.09 1.68 -0.59
N SER A 164 2.94 1.08 0.24
CA SER A 164 3.68 1.84 1.25
C SER A 164 4.64 2.85 0.62
N TYR A 165 5.34 2.46 -0.45
CA TYR A 165 6.20 3.35 -1.23
C TYR A 165 5.39 4.49 -1.86
N MET A 166 4.27 4.16 -2.51
CA MET A 166 3.35 5.15 -3.06
C MET A 166 2.85 6.15 -2.00
N SER A 167 2.41 5.64 -0.85
CA SER A 167 1.93 6.48 0.25
C SER A 167 3.01 7.42 0.76
N ASN A 168 4.24 6.96 0.83
CA ASN A 168 5.39 7.80 1.19
C ASN A 168 5.60 8.94 0.18
N LYS A 169 5.62 8.66 -1.13
CA LYS A 169 5.73 9.67 -2.17
C LYS A 169 4.57 10.67 -2.14
N LEU A 170 3.33 10.18 -2.02
CA LEU A 170 2.14 11.02 -2.00
C LEU A 170 2.03 11.93 -0.77
N LEU A 171 2.38 11.41 0.41
CA LEU A 171 2.09 12.06 1.70
C LEU A 171 3.33 12.62 2.38
N GLY A 172 4.51 12.04 2.14
CA GLY A 172 5.79 12.50 2.65
C GLY A 172 6.38 13.61 1.77
N GLU A 173 6.64 13.29 0.51
CA GLU A 173 7.24 14.23 -0.43
C GLU A 173 6.21 15.21 -1.03
N GLY A 174 5.02 14.74 -1.35
CA GLY A 174 3.97 15.56 -1.98
C GLY A 174 4.21 15.79 -3.47
N ASN A 175 3.38 16.66 -4.08
CA ASN A 175 3.45 17.03 -5.50
C ASN A 175 3.59 15.82 -6.44
N THR A 176 2.88 14.74 -6.12
CA THR A 176 3.00 13.44 -6.78
C THR A 176 1.65 12.97 -7.28
N VAL A 177 1.63 12.35 -8.45
CA VAL A 177 0.46 11.65 -8.97
C VAL A 177 0.74 10.16 -8.96
N ALA A 178 -0.11 9.39 -8.26
CA ALA A 178 -0.05 7.93 -8.28
C ALA A 178 -1.26 7.37 -9.03
N SER A 179 -1.00 6.46 -9.96
CA SER A 179 -2.04 5.73 -10.70
C SER A 179 -2.00 4.26 -10.34
N ILE A 180 -3.15 3.71 -9.95
CA ILE A 180 -3.34 2.28 -9.72
C ILE A 180 -4.31 1.76 -10.77
N ASP A 181 -3.78 0.96 -11.68
CA ASP A 181 -4.59 0.16 -12.59
C ASP A 181 -4.90 -1.20 -11.96
N GLU A 182 -5.99 -1.83 -12.36
CA GLU A 182 -6.47 -3.10 -11.81
C GLU A 182 -6.61 -3.07 -10.27
N LEU A 183 -7.30 -2.05 -9.77
CA LEU A 183 -7.49 -1.82 -8.32
C LEU A 183 -8.03 -3.03 -7.56
N TYR A 184 -8.79 -3.92 -8.23
CA TYR A 184 -9.32 -5.14 -7.62
C TYR A 184 -8.24 -6.05 -7.01
N LEU A 185 -6.98 -5.96 -7.49
CA LEU A 185 -5.86 -6.76 -6.97
C LEU A 185 -5.60 -6.50 -5.47
N PHE A 186 -5.98 -5.33 -4.98
CA PHE A 186 -5.80 -4.93 -3.59
C PHE A 186 -6.98 -5.28 -2.68
N LEU A 187 -8.12 -5.70 -3.25
CA LEU A 187 -9.35 -5.95 -2.47
C LEU A 187 -9.29 -7.19 -1.59
N SER A 188 -8.34 -8.09 -1.84
CA SER A 188 -8.10 -9.25 -0.98
C SER A 188 -7.51 -8.92 0.39
N ASN A 189 -7.02 -7.68 0.57
CA ASN A 189 -6.33 -7.23 1.77
C ASN A 189 -6.97 -5.94 2.33
N LEU A 190 -7.68 -6.05 3.45
CA LEU A 190 -8.36 -4.91 4.09
C LEU A 190 -7.37 -3.81 4.49
N THR A 191 -6.18 -4.16 4.98
CA THR A 191 -5.15 -3.17 5.34
C THR A 191 -4.72 -2.37 4.11
N ALA A 192 -4.56 -3.01 2.95
CA ALA A 192 -4.25 -2.30 1.70
C ALA A 192 -5.36 -1.33 1.30
N ILE A 193 -6.63 -1.72 1.43
CA ILE A 193 -7.77 -0.83 1.17
C ILE A 193 -7.73 0.38 2.10
N GLU A 194 -7.43 0.18 3.38
CA GLU A 194 -7.32 1.27 4.36
C GLU A 194 -6.18 2.24 4.02
N TYR A 195 -5.02 1.73 3.58
CA TYR A 195 -3.91 2.57 3.10
C TYR A 195 -4.32 3.44 1.91
N ILE A 196 -4.98 2.86 0.91
CA ILE A 196 -5.49 3.59 -0.26
C ILE A 196 -6.49 4.68 0.19
N ARG A 197 -7.46 4.34 1.04
CA ARG A 197 -8.44 5.29 1.58
C ARG A 197 -7.78 6.45 2.34
N ASN A 198 -6.79 6.13 3.17
CA ASN A 198 -6.07 7.15 3.94
C ASN A 198 -5.26 8.06 3.03
N ALA A 199 -4.61 7.51 2.00
CA ALA A 199 -3.94 8.30 0.98
C ALA A 199 -4.92 9.25 0.29
N MET A 200 -6.04 8.75 -0.24
CA MET A 200 -7.07 9.55 -0.92
C MET A 200 -7.60 10.72 -0.07
N LYS A 201 -7.76 10.54 1.24
CA LYS A 201 -8.22 11.61 2.15
C LYS A 201 -7.18 12.70 2.38
N ARG A 202 -5.89 12.37 2.26
CA ARG A 202 -4.79 13.23 2.68
C ARG A 202 -4.03 13.89 1.53
N VAL A 203 -4.06 13.30 0.33
CA VAL A 203 -3.27 13.75 -0.84
C VAL A 203 -3.50 15.22 -1.19
N ARG A 204 -4.73 15.73 -1.05
CA ARG A 204 -5.05 17.12 -1.34
C ARG A 204 -4.21 18.12 -0.54
N LYS A 205 -3.88 17.80 0.72
CA LYS A 205 -3.06 18.68 1.58
C LYS A 205 -1.59 18.70 1.16
N LYS A 206 -1.18 17.81 0.27
CA LYS A 206 0.19 17.64 -0.20
C LYS A 206 0.36 17.92 -1.70
N ASP A 207 -0.64 18.59 -2.30
CA ASP A 207 -0.68 18.88 -3.74
C ASP A 207 -0.46 17.62 -4.59
N SER A 208 -0.93 16.49 -4.08
CA SER A 208 -0.80 15.18 -4.71
C SER A 208 -2.17 14.68 -5.19
N ALA A 209 -2.17 13.72 -6.11
CA ALA A 209 -3.39 13.11 -6.64
C ALA A 209 -3.28 11.59 -6.73
N VAL A 210 -4.43 10.92 -6.65
CA VAL A 210 -4.54 9.47 -6.87
C VAL A 210 -5.54 9.22 -7.99
N ILE A 211 -5.14 8.41 -8.96
CA ILE A 211 -5.98 7.91 -10.05
C ILE A 211 -6.18 6.42 -9.81
N LEU A 212 -7.42 5.99 -9.71
CA LEU A 212 -7.79 4.59 -9.52
C LEU A 212 -8.54 4.10 -10.76
N ALA A 213 -8.13 2.99 -11.33
CA ALA A 213 -8.81 2.35 -12.44
C ALA A 213 -9.16 0.90 -12.11
N SER A 214 -10.33 0.46 -12.54
CA SER A 214 -10.77 -0.93 -12.44
C SER A 214 -11.77 -1.24 -13.55
N GLN A 215 -11.74 -2.48 -14.01
CA GLN A 215 -12.61 -2.94 -15.09
C GLN A 215 -13.96 -3.45 -14.60
N ASN A 216 -14.00 -4.00 -13.38
CA ASN A 216 -15.18 -4.65 -12.85
C ASN A 216 -15.55 -4.08 -11.47
N ILE A 217 -16.80 -3.61 -11.34
CA ILE A 217 -17.30 -3.09 -10.07
C ILE A 217 -17.78 -4.20 -9.13
N ASP A 218 -18.13 -5.39 -9.63
CA ASP A 218 -18.64 -6.49 -8.83
C ASP A 218 -17.66 -6.91 -7.73
N ASP A 219 -16.35 -6.82 -7.99
CA ASP A 219 -15.31 -7.14 -7.01
C ASP A 219 -15.38 -6.26 -5.75
N PHE A 220 -15.88 -5.02 -5.91
CA PHE A 220 -16.03 -4.07 -4.81
C PHE A 220 -17.33 -4.26 -4.02
N LEU A 221 -18.29 -5.00 -4.59
CA LEU A 221 -19.61 -5.23 -3.99
C LEU A 221 -19.69 -6.55 -3.21
N ILE A 222 -18.63 -7.34 -3.21
CA ILE A 222 -18.54 -8.58 -2.42
C ILE A 222 -18.82 -8.26 -0.95
N PRO A 223 -19.75 -8.97 -0.26
CA PRO A 223 -20.19 -8.63 1.10
C PRO A 223 -19.06 -8.45 2.11
N SER A 224 -17.97 -9.22 1.99
CA SER A 224 -16.82 -9.16 2.90
C SER A 224 -15.99 -7.88 2.78
N VAL A 225 -16.07 -7.14 1.67
CA VAL A 225 -15.27 -5.94 1.41
C VAL A 225 -16.11 -4.68 1.15
N LYS A 226 -17.40 -4.82 0.86
CA LYS A 226 -18.28 -3.73 0.42
C LYS A 226 -18.23 -2.48 1.30
N GLU A 227 -18.26 -2.64 2.62
CA GLU A 227 -18.22 -1.51 3.55
C GLU A 227 -16.85 -0.80 3.55
N TYR A 228 -15.78 -1.54 3.27
CA TYR A 228 -14.44 -0.98 3.17
C TYR A 228 -14.18 -0.27 1.84
N THR A 229 -14.81 -0.74 0.76
CA THR A 229 -14.64 -0.20 -0.61
C THR A 229 -15.55 0.98 -0.92
N LYS A 230 -16.68 1.11 -0.24
CA LYS A 230 -17.63 2.22 -0.41
C LYS A 230 -16.97 3.62 -0.43
N PRO A 231 -16.01 3.94 0.46
CA PRO A 231 -15.30 5.21 0.40
C PRO A 231 -14.48 5.43 -0.87
N LEU A 232 -14.05 4.37 -1.57
CA LEU A 232 -13.30 4.49 -2.83
C LEU A 232 -14.16 5.13 -3.93
N PHE A 233 -15.48 5.01 -3.84
CA PHE A 233 -16.44 5.65 -4.75
C PHE A 233 -16.92 7.02 -4.29
N SER A 234 -16.92 7.29 -2.98
CA SER A 234 -17.46 8.54 -2.43
C SER A 234 -16.42 9.64 -2.19
N ILE A 235 -15.13 9.29 -2.05
CA ILE A 235 -14.06 10.27 -1.83
C ILE A 235 -13.65 10.99 -3.12
N PRO A 236 -13.51 10.32 -4.30
CA PRO A 236 -13.09 11.00 -5.52
C PRO A 236 -14.08 12.09 -5.95
N THR A 237 -13.54 13.22 -6.39
CA THR A 237 -14.34 14.29 -7.00
C THR A 237 -14.65 14.00 -8.47
N HIS A 238 -13.75 13.30 -9.14
CA HIS A 238 -13.82 13.00 -10.56
C HIS A 238 -14.08 11.52 -10.79
N HIS A 239 -15.12 11.20 -11.60
CA HIS A 239 -15.44 9.85 -12.02
C HIS A 239 -15.58 9.81 -13.53
N PHE A 240 -14.91 8.86 -14.15
CA PHE A 240 -15.05 8.52 -15.58
C PHE A 240 -15.70 7.15 -15.67
N LEU A 241 -16.98 7.11 -15.98
CA LEU A 241 -17.78 5.89 -16.02
C LEU A 241 -17.97 5.48 -17.47
N PHE A 242 -17.21 4.49 -17.89
CA PHE A 242 -17.29 3.89 -19.23
C PHE A 242 -18.37 2.81 -19.27
N PHE A 243 -18.44 2.07 -20.40
CA PHE A 243 -19.36 0.95 -20.56
C PHE A 243 -19.26 -0.02 -19.36
N PRO A 244 -20.36 -0.26 -18.64
CA PRO A 244 -20.35 -0.99 -17.36
C PRO A 244 -20.23 -2.52 -17.51
N GLY A 245 -20.17 -3.06 -18.71
CA GLY A 245 -20.16 -4.51 -18.93
C GLY A 245 -21.51 -5.17 -18.65
N ASN A 246 -21.46 -6.40 -18.15
CA ASN A 246 -22.64 -7.23 -17.88
C ASN A 246 -23.13 -7.17 -16.41
N ILE A 247 -22.73 -6.16 -15.67
CA ILE A 247 -23.17 -5.97 -14.29
C ILE A 247 -24.68 -5.74 -14.20
N ASN A 248 -25.29 -6.13 -13.09
CA ASN A 248 -26.66 -5.76 -12.77
C ASN A 248 -26.81 -4.23 -12.76
N PRO A 249 -27.68 -3.65 -13.60
CA PRO A 249 -27.85 -2.19 -13.67
C PRO A 249 -28.14 -1.53 -12.33
N LYS A 250 -28.94 -2.17 -11.48
CA LYS A 250 -29.31 -1.65 -10.17
C LYS A 250 -28.10 -1.61 -9.23
N ASP A 251 -27.29 -2.67 -9.21
CA ASP A 251 -26.08 -2.71 -8.36
C ASP A 251 -25.07 -1.63 -8.77
N PHE A 252 -24.90 -1.40 -10.07
CA PHE A 252 -24.07 -0.30 -10.59
C PHE A 252 -24.60 1.08 -10.20
N GLN A 253 -25.91 1.31 -10.38
CA GLN A 253 -26.56 2.57 -10.06
C GLN A 253 -26.48 2.87 -8.56
N ASP A 254 -26.78 1.89 -7.71
CA ASP A 254 -26.75 2.02 -6.25
C ASP A 254 -25.31 2.27 -5.74
N ALA A 255 -24.32 1.54 -6.27
CA ALA A 255 -22.92 1.67 -5.83
C ALA A 255 -22.30 3.02 -6.21
N LEU A 256 -22.58 3.51 -7.40
CA LEU A 256 -22.00 4.73 -7.95
C LEU A 256 -22.95 5.94 -7.85
N MET A 257 -24.15 5.76 -7.31
CA MET A 257 -25.19 6.81 -7.24
C MET A 257 -25.44 7.43 -8.63
N VAL A 258 -25.72 6.58 -9.62
CA VAL A 258 -25.98 6.95 -11.02
C VAL A 258 -27.47 6.82 -11.29
N GLU A 259 -28.08 7.87 -11.81
CA GLU A 259 -29.49 7.86 -12.17
C GLU A 259 -29.77 6.92 -13.37
N PRO A 260 -31.00 6.34 -13.50
CA PRO A 260 -31.33 5.45 -14.60
C PRO A 260 -31.12 6.05 -16.00
N ASN A 261 -31.37 7.37 -16.16
CA ASN A 261 -31.15 8.08 -17.41
C ASN A 261 -29.65 8.26 -17.70
N GLU A 262 -28.83 8.52 -16.68
CA GLU A 262 -27.37 8.59 -16.79
C GLU A 262 -26.77 7.23 -17.16
N TYR A 263 -27.23 6.15 -16.51
CA TYR A 263 -26.85 4.78 -16.87
C TYR A 263 -27.20 4.46 -18.32
N GLY A 264 -28.37 4.91 -18.79
CA GLY A 264 -28.81 4.74 -20.18
C GLY A 264 -27.83 5.31 -21.21
N LEU A 265 -27.07 6.36 -20.86
CA LEU A 265 -26.08 6.98 -21.75
C LEU A 265 -24.83 6.11 -21.97
N ILE A 266 -24.49 5.27 -20.99
CA ILE A 266 -23.26 4.45 -21.05
C ILE A 266 -23.52 2.96 -21.21
N LYS A 267 -24.74 2.51 -21.06
CA LYS A 267 -25.13 1.09 -21.12
C LYS A 267 -24.70 0.37 -22.39
N PHE A 268 -24.66 1.08 -23.51
CA PHE A 268 -24.24 0.57 -24.81
C PHE A 268 -23.25 1.51 -25.49
N ALA A 269 -22.50 2.29 -24.69
CA ALA A 269 -21.59 3.27 -25.21
C ALA A 269 -20.45 2.62 -26.00
N GLU A 270 -20.09 3.26 -27.10
CA GLU A 270 -18.92 2.90 -27.88
C GLU A 270 -17.62 3.17 -27.09
N ARG A 271 -16.55 2.53 -27.49
CA ARG A 271 -15.23 2.70 -26.90
C ARG A 271 -14.82 4.19 -26.87
N GLY A 272 -14.35 4.66 -25.72
CA GLY A 272 -13.96 6.05 -25.50
C GLY A 272 -15.09 6.93 -25.01
N THR A 273 -16.36 6.50 -25.10
CA THR A 273 -17.49 7.26 -24.56
C THR A 273 -17.64 6.98 -23.07
N CYS A 274 -17.73 8.01 -22.25
CA CYS A 274 -17.95 7.89 -20.82
C CYS A 274 -18.85 8.98 -20.26
N LEU A 275 -19.55 8.67 -19.17
CA LEU A 275 -20.16 9.68 -18.32
C LEU A 275 -19.08 10.21 -17.35
N TYR A 276 -18.73 11.47 -17.53
CA TYR A 276 -17.83 12.16 -16.61
C TYR A 276 -18.62 12.93 -15.55
N ARG A 277 -18.27 12.73 -14.30
CA ARG A 277 -18.86 13.42 -13.16
C ARG A 277 -17.77 14.21 -12.42
N CYS A 278 -18.04 15.46 -12.16
CA CYS A 278 -17.20 16.33 -11.34
C CYS A 278 -18.08 17.09 -10.32
N GLY A 279 -18.08 16.64 -9.08
CA GLY A 279 -19.02 17.13 -8.09
C GLY A 279 -20.48 16.96 -8.56
N ASN A 280 -21.21 18.07 -8.74
CA ASN A 280 -22.60 18.05 -9.23
C ASN A 280 -22.73 18.09 -10.75
N GLU A 281 -21.63 18.32 -11.46
CA GLU A 281 -21.64 18.43 -12.92
C GLU A 281 -21.58 17.05 -13.59
N ARG A 282 -22.22 16.95 -14.77
CA ARG A 282 -22.34 15.72 -15.54
C ARG A 282 -22.10 16.04 -17.01
N TYR A 283 -21.21 15.26 -17.63
CA TYR A 283 -20.87 15.42 -19.05
C TYR A 283 -20.79 14.07 -19.72
N LEU A 284 -21.34 13.96 -20.92
CA LEU A 284 -21.04 12.83 -21.80
C LEU A 284 -19.79 13.19 -22.62
N LEU A 285 -18.72 12.46 -22.43
CA LEU A 285 -17.44 12.69 -23.11
C LEU A 285 -17.14 11.59 -24.10
N LEU A 286 -16.54 11.98 -25.23
CA LEU A 286 -15.84 11.09 -26.14
C LEU A 286 -14.33 11.29 -25.98
N VAL A 287 -13.66 10.33 -25.38
CA VAL A 287 -12.21 10.36 -25.14
C VAL A 287 -11.51 9.72 -26.34
N GLN A 288 -10.67 10.49 -27.01
CA GLN A 288 -9.86 10.03 -28.15
C GLN A 288 -8.38 10.24 -27.84
N ALA A 289 -7.58 9.21 -28.05
CA ALA A 289 -6.14 9.32 -27.97
C ALA A 289 -5.61 10.09 -29.19
N PRO A 290 -4.69 11.06 -29.02
CA PRO A 290 -3.98 11.66 -30.15
C PRO A 290 -3.21 10.60 -30.96
N ASP A 291 -3.07 10.85 -32.26
CA ASP A 291 -2.46 9.89 -33.21
C ASP A 291 -1.07 9.42 -32.75
N TYR A 292 -0.24 10.35 -32.27
CA TYR A 292 1.12 10.01 -31.76
C TYR A 292 1.08 9.04 -30.56
N LYS A 293 0.05 9.10 -29.72
CA LYS A 293 -0.13 8.13 -28.63
C LYS A 293 -0.60 6.79 -29.16
N ALA A 294 -1.48 6.79 -30.15
CA ALA A 294 -1.94 5.58 -30.81
C ALA A 294 -0.79 4.85 -31.53
N GLU A 295 0.16 5.58 -32.11
CA GLU A 295 1.38 5.01 -32.71
C GLU A 295 2.28 4.34 -31.66
N ILE A 296 2.47 4.96 -30.49
CA ILE A 296 3.35 4.44 -29.44
C ILE A 296 2.69 3.27 -28.69
N PHE A 297 1.44 3.39 -28.30
CA PHE A 297 0.75 2.45 -27.41
C PHE A 297 -0.19 1.48 -28.14
N GLY A 298 -0.38 1.65 -29.45
CA GLY A 298 -1.32 0.88 -30.26
C GLY A 298 -2.78 1.34 -30.11
N SER A 299 -3.57 1.13 -31.15
CA SER A 299 -5.00 1.50 -31.17
C SER A 299 -5.85 0.68 -30.19
N ALA A 300 -5.35 -0.45 -29.73
CA ALA A 300 -6.02 -1.36 -28.80
C ALA A 300 -5.65 -1.16 -27.32
N GLY A 301 -4.90 -0.09 -26.98
CA GLY A 301 -4.48 0.17 -25.61
C GLY A 301 -3.41 -0.80 -25.11
N GLY A 302 -2.42 -1.13 -25.96
CA GLY A 302 -1.24 -1.89 -25.54
C GLY A 302 -1.44 -3.41 -25.41
N ARG A 303 -2.40 -4.00 -26.10
CA ARG A 303 -2.53 -5.47 -26.22
C ARG A 303 -1.83 -5.99 -27.45
#